data_bec49d462fdacfa72e760050c3068a8a
#
_entry.id   bec49d462fdacfa72e760050c3068a8a
#
_cell.length_a   1.000
_cell.length_b   1.000
_cell.length_c   1.000
_cell.angle_alpha   90.00
_cell.angle_beta   90.00
_cell.angle_gamma   90.00
#
_symmetry.space_group_name_H-M   'P 1'
#
loop_
_entity.id
_entity.type
_entity.pdbx_description
1 polymer ?
#
loop_
_entity_poly.entity_id
_entity_poly.type
_entity_poly.pdbx_seq_one_letter_code
_entity_poly.pdbx_strand_id
1 'polypeptide(L)'
;MTDTIWAPSSKDFEAGRRQYLELYGSVAVMNTYLKIAVLCLCAVAFGLTYLDIKTYTNFHDLKPLVIRINEVGRAEAITYGSLEYQPQEAEIKYFLAQFVQNYYSRIHATFKEAYPRSLYFLDGHLANAVIEANKKTKATENFLSGQTDEIDIEVKNVAIEDLRKPPYKATVEFEKIYYQSNRSELRRQRSVTNFVFAFKTPVPNAVIPVNPLGLTITYFHENQAFQDGQP
;
A
#
# COMPACT_ATOMS: atom_id res chain seq x y z
N MET A 1 98.10 14.04 15.06
CA MET A 1 96.87 13.84 14.21
C MET A 1 95.79 14.65 14.88
N THR A 2 95.55 15.86 14.40
CA THR A 2 94.51 16.76 14.92
C THR A 2 93.29 16.55 14.08
N ASP A 3 92.27 15.88 14.65
CA ASP A 3 90.92 15.76 14.04
C ASP A 3 90.34 17.15 13.99
N THR A 4 90.23 17.69 12.76
CA THR A 4 89.55 18.93 12.52
C THR A 4 88.01 18.62 12.58
N ILE A 5 87.38 18.96 13.71
CA ILE A 5 85.91 18.88 13.85
C ILE A 5 85.31 19.87 12.85
N TRP A 6 84.74 19.34 11.79
CA TRP A 6 84.08 20.13 10.78
C TRP A 6 82.77 20.71 11.36
N ALA A 7 82.81 21.99 11.72
CA ALA A 7 81.57 22.67 12.15
C ALA A 7 80.84 23.16 10.88
N PRO A 8 79.58 22.79 10.69
CA PRO A 8 78.80 23.24 9.53
C PRO A 8 78.70 24.77 9.53
N SER A 9 78.92 25.36 8.37
CA SER A 9 78.79 26.81 8.15
C SER A 9 77.31 27.26 8.33
N SER A 10 77.13 28.52 8.80
CA SER A 10 75.80 29.10 8.94
C SER A 10 75.02 29.10 7.65
N LYS A 11 75.71 29.14 6.51
CA LYS A 11 75.05 28.98 5.16
C LYS A 11 74.53 27.59 4.87
N ASP A 12 75.16 26.56 5.38
CA ASP A 12 74.69 25.17 5.23
C ASP A 12 73.47 24.92 6.11
N PHE A 13 73.41 25.58 7.25
CA PHE A 13 72.23 25.55 8.14
C PHE A 13 71.02 26.26 7.50
N GLU A 14 71.20 27.37 6.84
CA GLU A 14 70.14 28.08 6.12
C GLU A 14 69.66 27.31 4.87
N ALA A 15 70.57 26.72 4.16
CA ALA A 15 70.26 25.86 3.01
C ALA A 15 69.43 24.62 3.44
N GLY A 16 69.85 23.93 4.49
CA GLY A 16 69.11 22.81 5.06
C GLY A 16 67.73 23.18 5.59
N ARG A 17 67.61 24.36 6.22
CA ARG A 17 66.32 24.91 6.68
C ARG A 17 65.39 25.20 5.52
N ARG A 18 65.86 25.77 4.43
CA ARG A 18 65.04 26.03 3.23
C ARG A 18 64.57 24.72 2.59
N GLN A 19 65.44 23.74 2.43
CA GLN A 19 65.11 22.44 1.91
C GLN A 19 64.08 21.69 2.78
N TYR A 20 64.24 21.79 4.12
CA TYR A 20 63.25 21.23 5.03
C TYR A 20 61.88 21.94 4.92
N LEU A 21 61.85 23.25 4.82
CA LEU A 21 60.62 24.03 4.66
C LEU A 21 59.96 23.76 3.29
N GLU A 22 60.73 23.56 2.22
CA GLU A 22 60.17 23.20 0.89
C GLU A 22 59.58 21.78 0.89
N LEU A 23 60.28 20.82 1.50
CA LEU A 23 59.80 19.41 1.51
C LEU A 23 58.65 19.20 2.50
N TYR A 24 58.74 19.70 3.72
CA TYR A 24 57.71 19.44 4.73
C TYR A 24 56.64 20.52 4.78
N GLY A 25 56.94 21.76 4.37
CA GLY A 25 55.98 22.83 4.31
C GLY A 25 54.90 22.57 3.24
N SER A 26 55.31 22.06 2.08
CA SER A 26 54.36 21.70 1.01
C SER A 26 53.42 20.56 1.43
N VAL A 27 53.94 19.56 2.14
CA VAL A 27 53.14 18.44 2.64
C VAL A 27 52.17 18.89 3.74
N ALA A 28 52.59 19.76 4.65
CA ALA A 28 51.73 20.31 5.71
C ALA A 28 50.58 21.17 5.12
N VAL A 29 50.92 21.99 4.14
CA VAL A 29 49.91 22.83 3.42
C VAL A 29 48.94 21.94 2.65
N MET A 30 49.42 20.92 1.91
CA MET A 30 48.57 19.99 1.19
C MET A 30 47.65 19.19 2.12
N ASN A 31 48.17 18.75 3.29
CA ASN A 31 47.35 18.07 4.29
C ASN A 31 46.27 19.01 4.87
N THR A 32 46.54 20.30 5.01
CA THR A 32 45.53 21.28 5.44
C THR A 32 44.43 21.47 4.40
N TYR A 33 44.79 21.61 3.12
CA TYR A 33 43.79 21.67 2.05
C TYR A 33 42.98 20.39 1.94
N LEU A 34 43.57 19.22 2.14
CA LEU A 34 42.87 17.94 2.13
C LEU A 34 41.86 17.88 3.28
N LYS A 35 42.24 18.32 4.50
CA LYS A 35 41.29 18.39 5.63
C LYS A 35 40.12 19.33 5.37
N ILE A 36 40.38 20.50 4.78
CA ILE A 36 39.33 21.43 4.40
C ILE A 36 38.42 20.84 3.34
N ALA A 37 38.96 20.18 2.31
CA ALA A 37 38.20 19.53 1.28
C ALA A 37 37.28 18.42 1.85
N VAL A 38 37.79 17.58 2.76
CA VAL A 38 37.03 16.53 3.44
C VAL A 38 35.90 17.16 4.27
N LEU A 39 36.18 18.24 4.99
CA LEU A 39 35.19 18.92 5.82
C LEU A 39 34.08 19.53 4.96
N CYS A 40 34.41 20.13 3.81
CA CYS A 40 33.43 20.63 2.84
C CYS A 40 32.59 19.49 2.25
N LEU A 41 33.21 18.34 1.90
CA LEU A 41 32.49 17.16 1.41
C LEU A 41 31.51 16.61 2.46
N CYS A 42 31.94 16.53 3.72
CA CYS A 42 31.05 16.13 4.80
C CYS A 42 29.87 17.10 4.96
N ALA A 43 30.10 18.40 4.90
CA ALA A 43 29.03 19.40 5.00
C ALA A 43 28.01 19.27 3.86
N VAL A 44 28.47 19.03 2.63
CA VAL A 44 27.60 18.77 1.47
C VAL A 44 26.80 17.47 1.65
N ALA A 45 27.46 16.39 2.11
CA ALA A 45 26.79 15.11 2.35
C ALA A 45 25.68 15.23 3.42
N PHE A 46 25.98 15.93 4.53
CA PHE A 46 24.96 16.22 5.55
C PHE A 46 23.80 17.06 5.01
N GLY A 47 24.11 18.07 4.19
CA GLY A 47 23.08 18.91 3.54
C GLY A 47 22.16 18.09 2.62
N LEU A 48 22.71 17.20 1.80
CA LEU A 48 21.94 16.32 0.93
C LEU A 48 21.08 15.34 1.73
N THR A 49 21.64 14.70 2.76
CA THR A 49 20.89 13.79 3.62
C THR A 49 19.73 14.49 4.33
N TYR A 50 19.94 15.72 4.80
CA TYR A 50 18.89 16.53 5.40
C TYR A 50 17.78 16.88 4.40
N LEU A 51 18.14 17.24 3.17
CA LEU A 51 17.18 17.51 2.10
C LEU A 51 16.39 16.25 1.72
N ASP A 52 17.06 15.09 1.62
CA ASP A 52 16.40 13.82 1.33
C ASP A 52 15.38 13.46 2.41
N ILE A 53 15.73 13.56 3.69
CA ILE A 53 14.81 13.31 4.80
C ILE A 53 13.62 14.26 4.74
N LYS A 54 13.87 15.55 4.52
CA LYS A 54 12.80 16.56 4.43
C LYS A 54 11.90 16.35 3.20
N THR A 55 12.48 15.95 2.09
CA THR A 55 11.74 15.62 0.86
C THR A 55 10.89 14.37 1.08
N TYR A 56 11.46 13.32 1.66
CA TYR A 56 10.74 12.09 1.95
C TYR A 56 9.55 12.32 2.89
N THR A 57 9.72 13.09 3.97
CA THR A 57 8.62 13.43 4.89
C THR A 57 7.53 14.27 4.21
N ASN A 58 7.89 15.23 3.36
CA ASN A 58 6.92 16.05 2.65
C ASN A 58 6.17 15.25 1.55
N PHE A 59 6.83 14.31 0.86
CA PHE A 59 6.19 13.47 -0.15
C PHE A 59 5.34 12.34 0.46
N HIS A 60 5.64 11.91 1.68
CA HIS A 60 4.83 10.91 2.37
C HIS A 60 3.42 11.43 2.71
N ASP A 61 3.28 12.74 2.84
CA ASP A 61 2.00 13.41 3.15
C ASP A 61 1.27 13.94 1.89
N LEU A 62 1.77 13.64 0.69
CA LEU A 62 1.04 13.98 -0.54
C LEU A 62 -0.23 13.14 -0.64
N LYS A 63 -1.32 13.73 -0.22
CA LYS A 63 -2.65 13.17 -0.39
C LYS A 63 -3.00 13.22 -1.87
N PRO A 64 -3.41 12.11 -2.48
CA PRO A 64 -3.79 12.12 -3.89
C PRO A 64 -4.94 13.10 -4.10
N LEU A 65 -4.81 13.94 -5.13
CA LEU A 65 -5.89 14.83 -5.55
C LEU A 65 -7.00 13.96 -6.18
N VAL A 66 -8.07 13.73 -5.44
CA VAL A 66 -9.25 13.05 -5.98
C VAL A 66 -10.13 14.10 -6.65
N ILE A 67 -10.26 13.98 -7.96
CA ILE A 67 -11.18 14.81 -8.74
C ILE A 67 -12.54 14.08 -8.74
N ARG A 68 -13.52 14.65 -8.08
CA ARG A 68 -14.92 14.19 -8.15
C ARG A 68 -15.59 14.89 -9.33
N ILE A 69 -16.21 14.13 -10.22
CA ILE A 69 -17.10 14.67 -11.23
C ILE A 69 -18.50 14.71 -10.60
N ASN A 70 -19.00 15.91 -10.40
CA ASN A 70 -20.34 16.14 -9.86
C ASN A 70 -21.40 15.72 -10.90
N GLU A 71 -22.64 15.43 -10.47
CA GLU A 71 -23.77 15.08 -11.36
C GLU A 71 -24.03 16.10 -12.46
N VAL A 72 -23.49 17.32 -12.32
CA VAL A 72 -23.57 18.41 -13.31
C VAL A 72 -22.34 18.45 -14.22
N GLY A 73 -21.41 17.47 -14.13
CA GLY A 73 -20.21 17.39 -14.98
C GLY A 73 -19.10 18.36 -14.63
N ARG A 74 -19.12 19.03 -13.47
CA ARG A 74 -18.02 19.89 -13.00
C ARG A 74 -17.00 19.08 -12.23
N ALA A 75 -15.73 19.23 -12.60
CA ALA A 75 -14.60 18.68 -11.85
C ALA A 75 -14.34 19.57 -10.61
N GLU A 76 -14.55 19.03 -9.43
CA GLU A 76 -14.20 19.68 -8.17
C GLU A 76 -12.97 18.99 -7.57
N ALA A 77 -11.92 19.79 -7.31
CA ALA A 77 -10.74 19.32 -6.61
C ALA A 77 -11.05 19.23 -5.11
N ILE A 78 -11.15 18.04 -4.58
CA ILE A 78 -11.35 17.82 -3.13
C ILE A 78 -9.99 17.86 -2.46
N THR A 79 -9.71 18.93 -1.72
CA THR A 79 -8.51 19.00 -0.86
C THR A 79 -8.79 18.24 0.43
N TYR A 80 -8.10 17.13 0.65
CA TYR A 80 -8.26 16.19 1.78
C TYR A 80 -8.04 16.81 3.19
N GLY A 81 -7.88 18.12 3.29
CA GLY A 81 -7.47 18.81 4.52
C GLY A 81 -8.57 19.33 5.43
N SER A 82 -9.83 19.42 4.99
CA SER A 82 -10.84 20.19 5.74
C SER A 82 -12.29 19.69 5.69
N LEU A 83 -12.56 18.61 4.97
CA LEU A 83 -13.90 18.01 4.97
C LEU A 83 -13.78 16.57 5.44
N GLU A 84 -14.39 16.22 6.56
CA GLU A 84 -14.70 14.84 6.88
C GLU A 84 -15.56 14.29 5.73
N TYR A 85 -14.89 13.63 4.78
CA TYR A 85 -15.60 12.99 3.70
C TYR A 85 -16.49 11.88 4.29
N GLN A 86 -17.78 12.09 4.21
CA GLN A 86 -18.77 11.07 4.56
C GLN A 86 -19.13 10.31 3.27
N PRO A 87 -18.81 9.01 3.20
CA PRO A 87 -19.16 8.19 2.04
C PRO A 87 -20.67 8.22 1.81
N GLN A 88 -21.06 8.40 0.55
CA GLN A 88 -22.48 8.35 0.17
C GLN A 88 -22.97 6.91 0.15
N GLU A 89 -24.27 6.73 0.39
CA GLU A 89 -24.89 5.41 0.39
C GLU A 89 -24.65 4.63 -0.92
N ALA A 90 -24.72 5.31 -2.05
CA ALA A 90 -24.46 4.71 -3.37
C ALA A 90 -23.02 4.18 -3.51
N GLU A 91 -22.05 4.89 -2.98
CA GLU A 91 -20.64 4.48 -3.01
C GLU A 91 -20.42 3.24 -2.12
N ILE A 92 -21.01 3.24 -0.93
CA ILE A 92 -20.94 2.11 -0.01
C ILE A 92 -21.56 0.87 -0.66
N LYS A 93 -22.74 1.01 -1.26
CA LYS A 93 -23.41 -0.08 -1.99
C LYS A 93 -22.55 -0.63 -3.11
N TYR A 94 -21.90 0.24 -3.89
CA TYR A 94 -21.01 -0.16 -4.96
C TYR A 94 -19.83 -1.01 -4.44
N PHE A 95 -19.14 -0.54 -3.40
CA PHE A 95 -17.97 -1.25 -2.86
C PHE A 95 -18.33 -2.55 -2.14
N LEU A 96 -19.50 -2.62 -1.48
CA LEU A 96 -19.99 -3.87 -0.90
C LEU A 96 -20.37 -4.89 -2.00
N ALA A 97 -21.02 -4.45 -3.08
CA ALA A 97 -21.30 -5.28 -4.23
C ALA A 97 -20.00 -5.80 -4.88
N GLN A 98 -19.02 -4.93 -5.06
CA GLN A 98 -17.70 -5.28 -5.61
C GLN A 98 -16.96 -6.28 -4.71
N PHE A 99 -17.05 -6.11 -3.38
CA PHE A 99 -16.50 -7.10 -2.45
C PHE A 99 -17.13 -8.46 -2.65
N VAL A 100 -18.47 -8.55 -2.69
CA VAL A 100 -19.21 -9.81 -2.86
C VAL A 100 -18.84 -10.49 -4.17
N GLN A 101 -18.79 -9.73 -5.28
CA GLN A 101 -18.37 -10.26 -6.57
C GLN A 101 -16.94 -10.80 -6.53
N ASN A 102 -15.98 -10.04 -6.00
CA ASN A 102 -14.57 -10.45 -5.97
C ASN A 102 -14.32 -11.61 -5.00
N TYR A 103 -15.02 -11.64 -3.86
CA TYR A 103 -14.79 -12.62 -2.80
C TYR A 103 -15.41 -13.98 -3.11
N TYR A 104 -16.65 -14.01 -3.62
CA TYR A 104 -17.38 -15.24 -3.85
C TYR A 104 -17.23 -15.80 -5.28
N SER A 105 -16.85 -14.96 -6.25
CA SER A 105 -16.60 -15.42 -7.61
C SER A 105 -15.45 -16.42 -7.66
N ARG A 106 -15.61 -17.44 -8.48
CA ARG A 106 -14.63 -18.48 -8.77
C ARG A 106 -14.60 -18.68 -10.28
N ILE A 107 -13.95 -17.76 -10.99
CA ILE A 107 -13.75 -17.83 -12.45
C ILE A 107 -12.24 -17.93 -12.68
N HIS A 108 -11.77 -18.99 -13.33
CA HIS A 108 -10.32 -19.26 -13.50
C HIS A 108 -9.55 -18.08 -14.09
N ALA A 109 -10.16 -17.37 -15.04
CA ALA A 109 -9.53 -16.24 -15.72
C ALA A 109 -9.25 -15.04 -14.79
N THR A 110 -10.13 -14.77 -13.82
CA THR A 110 -10.08 -13.55 -12.99
C THR A 110 -9.76 -13.81 -11.53
N PHE A 111 -9.84 -15.04 -11.06
CA PHE A 111 -9.72 -15.40 -9.65
C PHE A 111 -8.41 -14.91 -9.01
N LYS A 112 -7.28 -15.04 -9.72
CA LYS A 112 -5.96 -14.65 -9.21
C LYS A 112 -5.85 -13.16 -8.91
N GLU A 113 -6.68 -12.33 -9.53
CA GLU A 113 -6.72 -10.89 -9.29
C GLU A 113 -7.89 -10.49 -8.38
N ALA A 114 -9.08 -11.05 -8.61
CA ALA A 114 -10.31 -10.68 -7.92
C ALA A 114 -10.25 -11.05 -6.43
N TYR A 115 -9.88 -12.29 -6.12
CA TYR A 115 -9.85 -12.76 -4.75
C TYR A 115 -8.88 -12.00 -3.85
N PRO A 116 -7.60 -11.75 -4.22
CA PRO A 116 -6.71 -10.91 -3.41
C PRO A 116 -7.22 -9.47 -3.24
N ARG A 117 -7.85 -8.89 -4.26
CA ARG A 117 -8.47 -7.55 -4.16
C ARG A 117 -9.57 -7.49 -3.11
N SER A 118 -10.35 -8.55 -2.96
CA SER A 118 -11.39 -8.61 -1.93
C SER A 118 -10.82 -8.56 -0.52
N LEU A 119 -9.62 -9.10 -0.28
CA LEU A 119 -9.00 -9.10 1.03
C LEU A 119 -8.63 -7.70 1.54
N TYR A 120 -8.47 -6.70 0.66
CA TYR A 120 -8.24 -5.31 1.06
C TYR A 120 -9.46 -4.64 1.72
N PHE A 121 -10.61 -5.27 1.65
CA PHE A 121 -11.81 -4.81 2.35
C PHE A 121 -11.95 -5.41 3.75
N LEU A 122 -11.18 -6.44 4.08
CA LEU A 122 -11.28 -7.12 5.37
C LEU A 122 -10.39 -6.47 6.42
N ASP A 123 -10.85 -6.48 7.65
CA ASP A 123 -9.96 -6.18 8.78
C ASP A 123 -8.83 -7.21 8.85
N GLY A 124 -7.64 -6.80 9.32
CA GLY A 124 -6.47 -7.68 9.32
C GLY A 124 -6.67 -9.00 10.06
N HIS A 125 -7.44 -8.98 11.15
CA HIS A 125 -7.80 -10.20 11.89
C HIS A 125 -8.68 -11.13 11.08
N LEU A 126 -9.71 -10.57 10.44
CA LEU A 126 -10.65 -11.31 9.61
C LEU A 126 -9.99 -11.84 8.34
N ALA A 127 -9.14 -11.03 7.69
CA ALA A 127 -8.36 -11.44 6.52
C ALA A 127 -7.47 -12.65 6.84
N ASN A 128 -6.74 -12.62 7.94
CA ASN A 128 -5.90 -13.73 8.38
C ASN A 128 -6.73 -14.99 8.67
N ALA A 129 -7.87 -14.85 9.35
CA ALA A 129 -8.77 -15.98 9.63
C ALA A 129 -9.30 -16.64 8.35
N VAL A 130 -9.69 -15.82 7.36
CA VAL A 130 -10.16 -16.29 6.05
C VAL A 130 -9.03 -17.00 5.28
N ILE A 131 -7.82 -16.44 5.27
CA ILE A 131 -6.66 -17.05 4.61
C ILE A 131 -6.32 -18.41 5.25
N GLU A 132 -6.30 -18.48 6.58
CA GLU A 132 -6.03 -19.73 7.29
C GLU A 132 -7.13 -20.78 7.07
N ALA A 133 -8.40 -20.38 7.06
CA ALA A 133 -9.51 -21.26 6.72
C ALA A 133 -9.37 -21.83 5.29
N ASN A 134 -9.03 -20.98 4.32
CA ASN A 134 -8.80 -21.41 2.94
C ASN A 134 -7.60 -22.36 2.78
N LYS A 135 -6.53 -22.14 3.54
CA LYS A 135 -5.38 -23.04 3.57
C LYS A 135 -5.76 -24.42 4.13
N LYS A 136 -6.51 -24.44 5.25
CA LYS A 136 -6.96 -25.69 5.89
C LYS A 136 -7.86 -26.52 4.98
N THR A 137 -8.78 -25.87 4.29
CA THR A 137 -9.73 -26.55 3.39
C THR A 137 -9.17 -26.80 2.00
N LYS A 138 -8.00 -26.24 1.69
CA LYS A 138 -7.39 -26.23 0.35
C LYS A 138 -8.34 -25.73 -0.75
N ALA A 139 -9.32 -24.89 -0.38
CA ALA A 139 -10.39 -24.43 -1.29
C ALA A 139 -9.83 -23.75 -2.52
N THR A 140 -8.83 -22.88 -2.37
CA THR A 140 -8.15 -22.20 -3.47
C THR A 140 -7.37 -23.17 -4.35
N GLU A 141 -6.66 -24.13 -3.77
CA GLU A 141 -5.86 -25.12 -4.51
C GLU A 141 -6.78 -26.05 -5.32
N ASN A 142 -7.85 -26.53 -4.70
CA ASN A 142 -8.84 -27.39 -5.36
C ASN A 142 -9.52 -26.67 -6.52
N PHE A 143 -9.83 -25.38 -6.35
CA PHE A 143 -10.38 -24.57 -7.44
C PHE A 143 -9.36 -24.41 -8.59
N LEU A 144 -8.13 -24.00 -8.29
CA LEU A 144 -7.10 -23.80 -9.31
C LEU A 144 -6.68 -25.08 -10.03
N SER A 145 -6.85 -26.25 -9.41
CA SER A 145 -6.63 -27.55 -10.03
C SER A 145 -7.81 -28.06 -10.88
N GLY A 146 -8.89 -27.27 -10.96
CA GLY A 146 -10.08 -27.63 -11.77
C GLY A 146 -10.99 -28.70 -11.13
N GLN A 147 -10.87 -28.91 -9.81
CA GLN A 147 -11.69 -29.90 -9.10
C GLN A 147 -13.08 -29.40 -8.71
N THR A 148 -13.32 -28.09 -8.88
CA THR A 148 -14.60 -27.45 -8.52
C THR A 148 -15.12 -26.62 -9.69
N ASP A 149 -16.45 -26.49 -9.77
CA ASP A 149 -17.12 -25.70 -10.79
C ASP A 149 -16.76 -24.22 -10.72
N GLU A 150 -16.87 -23.53 -11.85
CA GLU A 150 -16.80 -22.08 -11.88
C GLU A 150 -18.08 -21.48 -11.27
N ILE A 151 -17.91 -20.38 -10.52
CA ILE A 151 -19.02 -19.67 -9.88
C ILE A 151 -18.94 -18.20 -10.28
N ASP A 152 -19.99 -17.71 -10.92
CA ASP A 152 -20.20 -16.28 -11.13
C ASP A 152 -21.19 -15.72 -10.12
N ILE A 153 -21.08 -14.42 -9.84
CA ILE A 153 -21.88 -13.73 -8.84
C ILE A 153 -22.69 -12.61 -9.47
N GLU A 154 -23.99 -12.72 -9.34
CA GLU A 154 -24.92 -11.67 -9.74
C GLU A 154 -25.52 -11.02 -8.50
N VAL A 155 -25.08 -9.79 -8.18
CA VAL A 155 -25.63 -9.03 -7.04
C VAL A 155 -26.99 -8.50 -7.42
N LYS A 156 -28.01 -8.79 -6.60
CA LYS A 156 -29.40 -8.37 -6.82
C LYS A 156 -29.77 -7.13 -6.04
N ASN A 157 -29.38 -7.07 -4.77
CA ASN A 157 -29.73 -5.96 -3.90
C ASN A 157 -28.65 -5.72 -2.85
N VAL A 158 -28.45 -4.45 -2.48
CA VAL A 158 -27.62 -4.05 -1.35
C VAL A 158 -28.44 -3.10 -0.46
N ALA A 159 -28.77 -3.57 0.72
CA ALA A 159 -29.51 -2.81 1.73
C ALA A 159 -28.56 -2.38 2.85
N ILE A 160 -28.56 -1.10 3.18
CA ILE A 160 -27.83 -0.56 4.32
C ILE A 160 -28.82 -0.29 5.43
N GLU A 161 -28.54 -0.80 6.63
CA GLU A 161 -29.49 -0.70 7.74
C GLU A 161 -29.39 0.67 8.44
N ASP A 162 -28.18 1.10 8.81
CA ASP A 162 -27.95 2.37 9.49
C ASP A 162 -26.53 2.90 9.23
N LEU A 163 -26.43 4.19 8.87
CA LEU A 163 -25.15 4.90 8.67
C LEU A 163 -24.88 5.98 9.71
N ARG A 164 -25.70 6.07 10.77
CA ARG A 164 -25.57 7.15 11.75
C ARG A 164 -24.39 6.98 12.70
N LYS A 165 -24.07 5.76 13.08
CA LYS A 165 -22.97 5.45 14.01
C LYS A 165 -22.26 4.14 13.63
N PRO A 166 -20.91 4.12 13.64
CA PRO A 166 -20.17 2.87 13.47
C PRO A 166 -20.33 1.94 14.71
N PRO A 167 -20.24 0.61 14.57
CA PRO A 167 -20.07 -0.09 13.30
C PRO A 167 -21.36 -0.12 12.47
N TYR A 168 -21.22 0.07 11.17
CA TYR A 168 -22.33 0.06 10.22
C TYR A 168 -22.71 -1.36 9.82
N LYS A 169 -23.97 -1.53 9.39
CA LYS A 169 -24.49 -2.82 8.97
C LYS A 169 -25.10 -2.74 7.59
N ALA A 170 -24.89 -3.77 6.82
CA ALA A 170 -25.50 -3.91 5.51
C ALA A 170 -25.79 -5.38 5.18
N THR A 171 -26.73 -5.59 4.28
CA THR A 171 -27.12 -6.89 3.78
C THR A 171 -27.00 -6.86 2.25
N VAL A 172 -26.35 -7.86 1.68
CA VAL A 172 -26.22 -8.03 0.23
C VAL A 172 -26.87 -9.34 -0.19
N GLU A 173 -27.83 -9.24 -1.09
CA GLU A 173 -28.49 -10.36 -1.74
C GLU A 173 -27.87 -10.62 -3.10
N PHE A 174 -27.50 -11.84 -3.40
CA PHE A 174 -26.88 -12.21 -4.65
C PHE A 174 -27.19 -13.65 -5.05
N GLU A 175 -26.99 -13.96 -6.32
CA GLU A 175 -27.07 -15.29 -6.85
C GLU A 175 -25.68 -15.82 -7.21
N LYS A 176 -25.40 -17.05 -6.79
CA LYS A 176 -24.27 -17.85 -7.24
C LYS A 176 -24.71 -18.66 -8.43
N ILE A 177 -24.11 -18.41 -9.59
CA ILE A 177 -24.39 -19.13 -10.83
C ILE A 177 -23.23 -20.11 -11.04
N TYR A 178 -23.53 -21.39 -10.98
CA TYR A 178 -22.57 -22.46 -11.16
C TYR A 178 -22.50 -22.86 -12.63
N TYR A 179 -21.25 -22.93 -13.15
CA TYR A 179 -21.01 -23.32 -14.53
C TYR A 179 -20.23 -24.62 -14.62
N GLN A 180 -20.62 -25.49 -15.54
CA GLN A 180 -19.80 -26.64 -15.92
C GLN A 180 -18.61 -26.22 -16.79
N SER A 181 -17.67 -27.14 -16.99
CA SER A 181 -16.46 -26.93 -17.81
C SER A 181 -16.78 -26.51 -19.26
N ASN A 182 -17.96 -26.82 -19.78
CA ASN A 182 -18.44 -26.40 -21.10
C ASN A 182 -19.10 -25.01 -21.09
N ARG A 183 -19.05 -24.27 -19.94
CA ARG A 183 -19.72 -22.99 -19.70
C ARG A 183 -21.24 -23.02 -19.76
N SER A 184 -21.88 -24.20 -19.70
CA SER A 184 -23.32 -24.26 -19.50
C SER A 184 -23.66 -24.00 -18.02
N GLU A 185 -24.73 -23.25 -17.78
CA GLU A 185 -25.24 -23.02 -16.44
C GLU A 185 -25.78 -24.35 -15.86
N LEU A 186 -25.27 -24.71 -14.69
CA LEU A 186 -25.64 -25.91 -13.97
C LEU A 186 -26.79 -25.64 -13.00
N ARG A 187 -26.67 -24.60 -12.21
CA ARG A 187 -27.63 -24.20 -11.18
C ARG A 187 -27.44 -22.79 -10.72
N ARG A 188 -28.49 -22.20 -10.15
CA ARG A 188 -28.43 -20.93 -9.39
C ARG A 188 -28.75 -21.17 -7.94
N GLN A 189 -28.06 -20.45 -7.09
CA GLN A 189 -28.28 -20.50 -5.65
C GLN A 189 -28.39 -19.09 -5.12
N ARG A 190 -29.51 -18.71 -4.52
CA ARG A 190 -29.70 -17.44 -3.88
C ARG A 190 -29.01 -17.44 -2.52
N SER A 191 -28.21 -16.42 -2.25
CA SER A 191 -27.47 -16.22 -1.00
C SER A 191 -27.63 -14.79 -0.49
N VAL A 192 -27.53 -14.64 0.81
CA VAL A 192 -27.60 -13.36 1.51
C VAL A 192 -26.40 -13.27 2.43
N THR A 193 -25.63 -12.19 2.33
CA THR A 193 -24.52 -11.94 3.26
C THR A 193 -24.79 -10.70 4.08
N ASN A 194 -24.67 -10.86 5.40
CA ASN A 194 -24.77 -9.78 6.36
C ASN A 194 -23.37 -9.27 6.68
N PHE A 195 -23.19 -7.95 6.69
CA PHE A 195 -21.94 -7.26 6.91
C PHE A 195 -21.98 -6.37 8.15
N VAL A 196 -20.86 -6.35 8.87
CA VAL A 196 -20.54 -5.30 9.84
C VAL A 196 -19.24 -4.65 9.38
N PHE A 197 -19.26 -3.33 9.20
CA PHE A 197 -18.12 -2.60 8.64
C PHE A 197 -17.94 -1.21 9.28
N ALA A 198 -16.78 -0.63 9.06
CA ALA A 198 -16.43 0.73 9.45
C ALA A 198 -15.54 1.36 8.38
N PHE A 199 -15.29 2.65 8.47
CA PHE A 199 -14.33 3.33 7.61
C PHE A 199 -13.04 3.59 8.38
N LYS A 200 -11.90 3.26 7.80
CA LYS A 200 -10.57 3.55 8.35
C LYS A 200 -9.90 4.68 7.58
N THR A 201 -9.49 5.71 8.29
CA THR A 201 -8.70 6.83 7.77
C THR A 201 -7.42 6.98 8.61
N PRO A 202 -6.26 7.26 7.99
CA PRO A 202 -6.00 7.40 6.55
C PRO A 202 -5.96 6.05 5.81
N VAL A 203 -6.34 6.07 4.52
CA VAL A 203 -6.23 4.90 3.64
C VAL A 203 -4.82 4.83 3.06
N PRO A 204 -4.11 3.70 3.18
CA PRO A 204 -2.79 3.53 2.58
C PRO A 204 -2.83 3.70 1.05
N ASN A 205 -1.84 4.36 0.46
CA ASN A 205 -1.79 4.64 -0.99
C ASN A 205 -1.94 3.39 -1.87
N ALA A 206 -1.38 2.26 -1.43
CA ALA A 206 -1.49 0.99 -2.15
C ALA A 206 -2.92 0.42 -2.19
N VAL A 207 -3.78 0.81 -1.25
CA VAL A 207 -5.16 0.33 -1.12
C VAL A 207 -6.15 1.24 -1.87
N ILE A 208 -5.81 2.51 -2.06
CA ILE A 208 -6.69 3.50 -2.71
C ILE A 208 -7.27 3.04 -4.05
N PRO A 209 -6.50 2.41 -4.97
CA PRO A 209 -7.05 1.98 -6.26
C PRO A 209 -8.17 0.93 -6.15
N VAL A 210 -8.22 0.20 -5.04
CA VAL A 210 -9.19 -0.89 -4.80
C VAL A 210 -10.27 -0.47 -3.83
N ASN A 211 -9.90 0.23 -2.74
CA ASN A 211 -10.78 0.60 -1.64
C ASN A 211 -10.49 2.04 -1.18
N PRO A 212 -10.83 3.05 -1.99
CA PRO A 212 -10.54 4.46 -1.68
C PRO A 212 -11.30 4.97 -0.45
N LEU A 213 -12.43 4.38 -0.10
CA LEU A 213 -13.21 4.75 1.06
C LEU A 213 -12.61 4.26 2.38
N GLY A 214 -11.63 3.34 2.34
CA GLY A 214 -11.16 2.65 3.54
C GLY A 214 -12.23 1.80 4.21
N LEU A 215 -13.24 1.35 3.45
CA LEU A 215 -14.30 0.48 3.94
C LEU A 215 -13.69 -0.81 4.48
N THR A 216 -13.84 -1.04 5.77
CA THR A 216 -13.23 -2.18 6.46
C THR A 216 -14.30 -3.06 7.06
N ILE A 217 -14.44 -4.27 6.52
CA ILE A 217 -15.38 -5.29 6.99
C ILE A 217 -14.75 -5.98 8.20
N THR A 218 -15.42 -5.90 9.34
CA THR A 218 -14.99 -6.54 10.59
C THR A 218 -15.65 -7.88 10.83
N TYR A 219 -16.83 -8.07 10.22
CA TYR A 219 -17.56 -9.33 10.26
C TYR A 219 -18.42 -9.47 9.00
N PHE A 220 -18.50 -10.68 8.48
CA PHE A 220 -19.51 -11.05 7.50
C PHE A 220 -19.90 -12.51 7.66
N HIS A 221 -21.14 -12.80 7.34
CA HIS A 221 -21.69 -14.15 7.37
C HIS A 221 -22.66 -14.36 6.22
N GLU A 222 -22.43 -15.43 5.46
CA GLU A 222 -23.30 -15.84 4.37
C GLU A 222 -24.33 -16.83 4.88
N ASN A 223 -25.59 -16.57 4.53
CA ASN A 223 -26.71 -17.48 4.71
C ASN A 223 -27.24 -17.88 3.33
N GLN A 224 -27.54 -19.13 3.15
CA GLN A 224 -28.27 -19.57 1.99
C GLN A 224 -29.73 -19.11 2.15
N ALA A 225 -30.25 -18.36 1.18
CA ALA A 225 -31.67 -18.04 1.15
C ALA A 225 -32.45 -19.31 0.83
N PHE A 226 -33.45 -19.60 1.62
CA PHE A 226 -34.35 -20.71 1.32
C PHE A 226 -35.02 -20.42 -0.04
N GLN A 227 -34.93 -21.36 -0.96
CA GLN A 227 -35.79 -21.33 -2.14
C GLN A 227 -37.22 -21.63 -1.64
N ASP A 228 -38.06 -20.59 -1.62
CA ASP A 228 -39.49 -20.83 -1.48
C ASP A 228 -39.95 -21.74 -2.62
N GLY A 229 -40.26 -22.99 -2.25
CA GLY A 229 -41.15 -23.87 -2.99
C GLY A 229 -40.84 -24.09 -4.46
N GLN A 230 -40.09 -25.14 -4.76
CA GLN A 230 -40.52 -25.95 -5.90
C GLN A 230 -41.68 -26.85 -5.43
N PRO A 231 -42.84 -26.80 -6.16
CA PRO A 231 -43.96 -27.74 -5.92
C PRO A 231 -43.57 -29.18 -6.21
#